data_0f4b20cc73c548e414d25e46d90ccc0b
#
_entry.id   0f4b20cc73c548e414d25e46d90ccc0b
#
_cell.length_a   1.000
_cell.length_b   1.000
_cell.length_c   1.000
_cell.angle_alpha   90.00
_cell.angle_beta   90.00
_cell.angle_gamma   90.00
#
_symmetry.space_group_name_H-M   'P 1'
#
loop_
_entity.id
_entity.type
_entity.pdbx_description
1 polymer ?
#
loop_
_entity_poly.entity_id
_entity_poly.type
_entity_poly.pdbx_seq_one_letter_code
_entity_poly.pdbx_strand_id
1 'polypeptide(L)'
;MDQQVDTNAAIWQSNDIVGTWAAEAAARERNHGAQWLFMADLLPFADQQAFTFADLGAGTGNLSRAILERHPRSAAILADFSDQMIGAGEREMQPFAGRYSYVKFDLSTSEWPAAIPAKVDAIVTSLCVHHLSDERKQGLFRGIFEHLVPGGWSVNYDPVRPTDPVVRSVWQRVGDRYDPEMARKRLHPTPEERARHDNHVRHMIPLTQQLEYLRAAGFEGIDVYWKRLEWVVYGGCRPADAAA
;
A
#
# COMPACT_ATOMS: atom_id res chain seq x y z
N MET A 1 28.42 14.43 -10.18
CA MET A 1 27.28 13.49 -10.15
C MET A 1 27.01 13.21 -8.68
N ASP A 2 26.18 14.05 -8.05
CA ASP A 2 25.74 13.81 -6.69
C ASP A 2 24.84 12.57 -6.71
N GLN A 3 25.27 11.49 -6.05
CA GLN A 3 24.40 10.39 -5.68
C GLN A 3 23.40 10.97 -4.67
N GLN A 4 22.23 11.35 -5.15
CA GLN A 4 21.10 11.67 -4.31
C GLN A 4 20.71 10.35 -3.62
N VAL A 5 21.18 10.19 -2.38
CA VAL A 5 20.79 9.04 -1.54
C VAL A 5 19.26 9.02 -1.54
N ASP A 6 18.67 7.89 -1.92
CA ASP A 6 17.23 7.72 -1.85
C ASP A 6 16.81 7.85 -0.38
N THR A 7 16.29 9.03 -0.04
CA THR A 7 15.91 9.37 1.32
C THR A 7 14.81 8.45 1.85
N ASN A 8 14.00 7.87 0.97
CA ASN A 8 12.97 6.91 1.36
C ASN A 8 13.58 5.60 1.82
N ALA A 9 14.53 5.04 1.05
CA ALA A 9 15.23 3.81 1.44
C ALA A 9 15.99 3.99 2.76
N ALA A 10 16.70 5.12 2.95
CA ALA A 10 17.42 5.43 4.18
C ALA A 10 16.49 5.54 5.40
N ILE A 11 15.30 6.14 5.23
CA ILE A 11 14.29 6.28 6.28
C ILE A 11 13.83 4.89 6.77
N TRP A 12 13.40 4.02 5.87
CA TRP A 12 12.80 2.74 6.24
C TRP A 12 13.82 1.63 6.61
N GLN A 13 15.11 1.88 6.43
CA GLN A 13 16.20 1.03 6.94
C GLN A 13 16.75 1.49 8.29
N SER A 14 16.26 2.60 8.84
CA SER A 14 16.68 3.10 10.15
C SER A 14 15.99 2.36 11.29
N ASN A 15 16.76 1.81 12.23
CA ASN A 15 16.22 1.18 13.43
C ASN A 15 15.38 2.12 14.29
N ASP A 16 15.73 3.41 14.35
CA ASP A 16 15.01 4.41 15.15
C ASP A 16 13.63 4.68 14.54
N ILE A 17 13.53 4.71 13.22
CA ILE A 17 12.27 4.94 12.52
C ILE A 17 11.36 3.72 12.60
N VAL A 18 11.91 2.52 12.42
CA VAL A 18 11.13 1.27 12.59
C VAL A 18 10.72 1.09 14.06
N GLY A 19 11.56 1.45 15.02
CA GLY A 19 11.22 1.48 16.44
C GLY A 19 10.07 2.45 16.74
N THR A 20 10.11 3.67 16.19
CA THR A 20 9.02 4.65 16.28
C THR A 20 7.76 4.13 15.59
N TRP A 21 7.90 3.53 14.40
CA TRP A 21 6.81 2.90 13.68
C TRP A 21 6.14 1.79 14.50
N ALA A 22 6.91 0.93 15.15
CA ALA A 22 6.36 -0.10 16.04
C ALA A 22 5.64 0.51 17.26
N ALA A 23 6.22 1.55 17.88
CA ALA A 23 5.62 2.26 19.01
C ALA A 23 4.28 2.95 18.64
N GLU A 24 4.12 3.37 17.38
CA GLU A 24 2.90 3.99 16.87
C GLU A 24 1.85 2.98 16.32
N ALA A 25 2.07 1.67 16.48
CA ALA A 25 1.19 0.63 15.92
C ALA A 25 -0.29 0.84 16.30
N ALA A 26 -0.59 1.14 17.57
CA ALA A 26 -1.95 1.38 18.03
C ALA A 26 -2.57 2.66 17.42
N ALA A 27 -1.78 3.68 17.14
CA ALA A 27 -2.25 4.88 16.45
C ALA A 27 -2.57 4.58 14.99
N ARG A 28 -1.74 3.81 14.30
CA ARG A 28 -2.02 3.38 12.93
C ARG A 28 -3.25 2.50 12.83
N GLU A 29 -3.42 1.54 13.76
CA GLU A 29 -4.63 0.72 13.80
C GLU A 29 -5.88 1.58 13.96
N ARG A 30 -5.88 2.57 14.85
CA ARG A 30 -7.01 3.51 14.98
C ARG A 30 -7.26 4.34 13.72
N ASN A 31 -6.21 4.68 12.98
CA ASN A 31 -6.31 5.56 11.81
C ASN A 31 -6.62 4.81 10.52
N HIS A 32 -6.16 3.57 10.38
CA HIS A 32 -6.19 2.82 9.12
C HIS A 32 -6.82 1.43 9.23
N GLY A 33 -7.04 0.90 10.44
CA GLY A 33 -7.55 -0.45 10.66
C GLY A 33 -8.90 -0.72 9.98
N ALA A 34 -9.81 0.26 10.03
CA ALA A 34 -11.09 0.14 9.33
C ALA A 34 -10.93 0.01 7.80
N GLN A 35 -9.94 0.66 7.21
CA GLN A 35 -9.66 0.55 5.79
C GLN A 35 -9.02 -0.80 5.44
N TRP A 36 -8.15 -1.34 6.28
CA TRP A 36 -7.59 -2.68 6.07
C TRP A 36 -8.66 -3.77 6.15
N LEU A 37 -9.56 -3.69 7.12
CA LEU A 37 -10.73 -4.60 7.21
C LEU A 37 -11.62 -4.45 5.97
N PHE A 38 -11.89 -3.22 5.55
CA PHE A 38 -12.67 -2.97 4.34
C PHE A 38 -12.00 -3.53 3.07
N MET A 39 -10.67 -3.40 2.95
CA MET A 39 -9.93 -4.01 1.84
C MET A 39 -10.02 -5.54 1.85
N ALA A 40 -9.99 -6.15 3.02
CA ALA A 40 -10.18 -7.61 3.15
C ALA A 40 -11.58 -8.04 2.67
N ASP A 41 -12.61 -7.26 2.98
CA ASP A 41 -13.99 -7.52 2.52
C ASP A 41 -14.19 -7.27 1.02
N LEU A 42 -13.35 -6.44 0.39
CA LEU A 42 -13.39 -6.19 -1.06
C LEU A 42 -12.84 -7.34 -1.91
N LEU A 43 -12.11 -8.28 -1.33
CA LEU A 43 -11.58 -9.41 -2.08
C LEU A 43 -12.72 -10.37 -2.47
N PRO A 44 -12.91 -10.70 -3.77
CA PRO A 44 -14.08 -11.40 -4.26
C PRO A 44 -14.04 -12.92 -4.05
N PHE A 45 -13.51 -13.35 -2.90
CA PHE A 45 -13.38 -14.78 -2.56
C PHE A 45 -14.39 -15.16 -1.50
N ALA A 46 -15.00 -16.34 -1.65
CA ALA A 46 -15.89 -16.90 -0.64
C ALA A 46 -15.13 -17.20 0.66
N ASP A 47 -15.80 -17.15 1.81
CA ASP A 47 -15.20 -17.28 3.14
C ASP A 47 -14.32 -18.54 3.31
N GLN A 48 -14.67 -19.64 2.66
CA GLN A 48 -13.93 -20.90 2.71
C GLN A 48 -13.14 -21.20 1.44
N GLN A 49 -13.01 -20.23 0.53
CA GLN A 49 -12.21 -20.39 -0.67
C GLN A 49 -10.72 -20.25 -0.32
N ALA A 50 -9.90 -21.18 -0.81
CA ALA A 50 -8.45 -21.04 -0.75
C ALA A 50 -7.98 -20.14 -1.88
N PHE A 51 -7.11 -19.18 -1.57
CA PHE A 51 -6.44 -18.33 -2.55
C PHE A 51 -5.10 -17.83 -2.00
N THR A 52 -4.23 -17.38 -2.90
CA THR A 52 -2.95 -16.79 -2.56
C THR A 52 -2.93 -15.31 -2.95
N PHE A 53 -2.47 -14.48 -2.04
CA PHE A 53 -2.29 -13.05 -2.33
C PHE A 53 -0.87 -12.56 -2.04
N ALA A 54 -0.44 -11.53 -2.75
CA ALA A 54 0.77 -10.79 -2.45
C ALA A 54 0.41 -9.41 -1.87
N ASP A 55 1.08 -9.02 -0.78
CA ASP A 55 0.99 -7.71 -0.14
C ASP A 55 2.28 -6.94 -0.43
N LEU A 56 2.21 -5.92 -1.27
CA LEU A 56 3.39 -5.17 -1.73
C LEU A 56 3.64 -3.95 -0.86
N GLY A 57 4.84 -3.86 -0.27
CA GLY A 57 5.17 -2.89 0.77
C GLY A 57 4.47 -3.25 2.08
N ALA A 58 4.46 -4.53 2.43
CA ALA A 58 3.69 -5.08 3.53
C ALA A 58 4.07 -4.54 4.91
N GLY A 59 5.30 -4.02 5.07
CA GLY A 59 5.81 -3.54 6.35
C GLY A 59 5.72 -4.63 7.42
N THR A 60 5.00 -4.34 8.50
CA THR A 60 4.78 -5.29 9.60
C THR A 60 3.56 -6.21 9.40
N GLY A 61 2.92 -6.19 8.21
CA GLY A 61 1.86 -7.13 7.84
C GLY A 61 0.44 -6.75 8.30
N ASN A 62 0.15 -5.48 8.59
CA ASN A 62 -1.15 -5.05 9.10
C ASN A 62 -2.31 -5.41 8.16
N LEU A 63 -2.18 -5.09 6.85
CA LEU A 63 -3.19 -5.46 5.85
C LEU A 63 -3.28 -6.97 5.68
N SER A 64 -2.14 -7.65 5.60
CA SER A 64 -2.09 -9.11 5.50
C SER A 64 -2.78 -9.81 6.67
N ARG A 65 -2.64 -9.31 7.92
CA ARG A 65 -3.37 -9.83 9.10
C ARG A 65 -4.87 -9.72 8.90
N ALA A 66 -5.37 -8.53 8.53
CA ALA A 66 -6.79 -8.32 8.29
C ALA A 66 -7.35 -9.30 7.23
N ILE A 67 -6.62 -9.54 6.14
CA ILE A 67 -7.01 -10.48 5.09
C ILE A 67 -6.97 -11.92 5.59
N LEU A 68 -5.91 -12.33 6.29
CA LEU A 68 -5.78 -13.68 6.82
C LEU A 68 -6.82 -14.02 7.90
N GLU A 69 -7.22 -13.03 8.70
CA GLU A 69 -8.33 -13.17 9.66
C GLU A 69 -9.67 -13.34 8.96
N ARG A 70 -9.95 -12.49 7.97
CA ARG A 70 -11.20 -12.50 7.20
C ARG A 70 -11.35 -13.75 6.33
N HIS A 71 -10.23 -14.26 5.79
CA HIS A 71 -10.17 -15.39 4.86
C HIS A 71 -9.28 -16.51 5.42
N PRO A 72 -9.82 -17.40 6.26
CA PRO A 72 -9.02 -18.37 7.02
C PRO A 72 -8.28 -19.41 6.16
N ARG A 73 -8.63 -19.57 4.87
CA ARG A 73 -7.96 -20.48 3.93
C ARG A 73 -7.03 -19.77 2.95
N SER A 74 -6.82 -18.46 3.09
CA SER A 74 -5.86 -17.73 2.26
C SER A 74 -4.43 -17.92 2.71
N ALA A 75 -3.49 -17.71 1.79
CA ALA A 75 -2.04 -17.66 2.03
C ALA A 75 -1.47 -16.34 1.52
N ALA A 76 -0.52 -15.76 2.27
CA ALA A 76 0.04 -14.44 2.03
C ALA A 76 1.52 -14.51 1.65
N ILE A 77 1.92 -13.69 0.65
CA ILE A 77 3.30 -13.39 0.34
C ILE A 77 3.51 -11.91 0.66
N LEU A 78 4.20 -11.62 1.75
CA LEU A 78 4.46 -10.28 2.22
C LEU A 78 5.78 -9.79 1.61
N ALA A 79 5.72 -8.79 0.77
CA ALA A 79 6.88 -8.26 0.08
C ALA A 79 7.26 -6.89 0.66
N ASP A 80 8.48 -6.77 1.19
CA ASP A 80 9.01 -5.50 1.68
C ASP A 80 10.52 -5.43 1.43
N PHE A 81 11.08 -4.22 1.33
CA PHE A 81 12.51 -4.05 1.11
C PHE A 81 13.31 -3.88 2.40
N SER A 82 12.66 -3.51 3.50
CA SER A 82 13.29 -3.21 4.79
C SER A 82 13.45 -4.47 5.62
N ASP A 83 14.69 -4.86 5.88
CA ASP A 83 15.00 -6.00 6.77
C ASP A 83 14.44 -5.77 8.20
N GLN A 84 14.39 -4.52 8.65
CA GLN A 84 13.85 -4.15 9.95
C GLN A 84 12.31 -4.33 9.98
N MET A 85 11.60 -3.92 8.91
CA MET A 85 10.16 -4.13 8.80
C MET A 85 9.83 -5.61 8.72
N ILE A 86 10.56 -6.38 7.91
CA ILE A 86 10.42 -7.84 7.82
C ILE A 86 10.61 -8.48 9.19
N GLY A 87 11.72 -8.14 9.89
CA GLY A 87 12.00 -8.71 11.22
C GLY A 87 10.97 -8.33 12.30
N ALA A 88 10.37 -7.14 12.22
CA ALA A 88 9.25 -6.77 13.08
C ALA A 88 7.97 -7.52 12.67
N GLY A 89 7.71 -7.60 11.39
CA GLY A 89 6.54 -8.28 10.82
C GLY A 89 6.52 -9.78 11.11
N GLU A 90 7.66 -10.47 11.06
CA GLU A 90 7.76 -11.87 11.43
C GLU A 90 7.27 -12.15 12.87
N ARG A 91 7.48 -11.21 13.79
CA ARG A 91 6.95 -11.32 15.17
C ARG A 91 5.45 -11.09 15.24
N GLU A 92 4.95 -10.09 14.52
CA GLU A 92 3.52 -9.73 14.49
C GLU A 92 2.68 -10.79 13.76
N MET A 93 3.27 -11.47 12.77
CA MET A 93 2.59 -12.48 11.95
C MET A 93 2.61 -13.89 12.55
N GLN A 94 3.27 -14.12 13.70
CA GLN A 94 3.34 -15.44 14.35
C GLN A 94 1.99 -16.16 14.51
N PRO A 95 0.86 -15.50 14.82
CA PRO A 95 -0.44 -16.15 14.88
C PRO A 95 -0.88 -16.82 13.56
N PHE A 96 -0.28 -16.44 12.44
CA PHE A 96 -0.58 -16.96 11.10
C PHE A 96 0.51 -17.88 10.55
N ALA A 97 1.38 -18.41 11.40
CA ALA A 97 2.48 -19.30 10.99
C ALA A 97 1.98 -20.43 10.05
N GLY A 98 2.72 -20.66 8.97
CA GLY A 98 2.35 -21.63 7.92
C GLY A 98 1.37 -21.09 6.85
N ARG A 99 0.88 -19.85 7.01
CA ARG A 99 -0.01 -19.19 6.03
C ARG A 99 0.60 -17.94 5.43
N TYR A 100 1.83 -17.61 5.78
CA TYR A 100 2.53 -16.46 5.19
C TYR A 100 4.00 -16.77 4.96
N SER A 101 4.60 -15.96 4.10
CA SER A 101 6.05 -15.86 3.93
C SER A 101 6.43 -14.43 3.62
N TYR A 102 7.60 -13.97 4.14
CA TYR A 102 8.19 -12.70 3.72
C TYR A 102 9.15 -12.89 2.55
N VAL A 103 9.14 -11.92 1.64
CA VAL A 103 10.04 -11.84 0.48
C VAL A 103 10.65 -10.43 0.45
N LYS A 104 11.97 -10.36 0.33
CA LYS A 104 12.64 -9.07 0.15
C LYS A 104 12.39 -8.56 -1.27
N PHE A 105 11.73 -7.41 -1.37
CA PHE A 105 11.41 -6.78 -2.65
C PHE A 105 11.42 -5.26 -2.55
N ASP A 106 12.32 -4.65 -3.30
CA ASP A 106 12.36 -3.21 -3.48
C ASP A 106 11.46 -2.81 -4.66
N LEU A 107 10.31 -2.21 -4.36
CA LEU A 107 9.34 -1.76 -5.37
C LEU A 107 9.87 -0.62 -6.26
N SER A 108 10.99 0.00 -5.93
CA SER A 108 11.66 0.96 -6.82
C SER A 108 12.31 0.29 -8.03
N THR A 109 12.55 -1.03 -7.96
CA THR A 109 13.11 -1.84 -9.06
C THR A 109 12.00 -2.45 -9.93
N SER A 110 12.34 -2.86 -11.15
CA SER A 110 11.41 -3.50 -12.07
C SER A 110 11.38 -5.04 -11.98
N GLU A 111 12.39 -5.63 -11.36
CA GLU A 111 12.57 -7.08 -11.31
C GLU A 111 11.79 -7.68 -10.12
N TRP A 112 10.85 -8.54 -10.42
CA TRP A 112 10.09 -9.27 -9.40
C TRP A 112 10.90 -10.44 -8.87
N PRO A 113 10.97 -10.62 -7.53
CA PRO A 113 11.68 -11.77 -6.95
C PRO A 113 11.04 -13.09 -7.37
N ALA A 114 11.88 -14.09 -7.70
CA ALA A 114 11.42 -15.44 -8.04
C ALA A 114 10.61 -16.12 -6.92
N ALA A 115 10.74 -15.65 -5.68
CA ALA A 115 9.96 -16.13 -4.54
C ALA A 115 8.48 -15.65 -4.57
N ILE A 116 8.15 -14.63 -5.37
CA ILE A 116 6.76 -14.28 -5.68
C ILE A 116 6.33 -15.13 -6.86
N PRO A 117 5.30 -15.99 -6.74
CA PRO A 117 4.83 -16.80 -7.86
C PRO A 117 4.49 -15.95 -9.08
N ALA A 118 4.70 -16.51 -10.27
CA ALA A 118 4.38 -15.83 -11.53
C ALA A 118 2.89 -15.48 -11.65
N LYS A 119 2.02 -16.16 -10.88
CA LYS A 119 0.58 -15.91 -10.80
C LYS A 119 0.09 -16.06 -9.37
N VAL A 120 -0.70 -15.07 -8.93
CA VAL A 120 -1.43 -15.05 -7.65
C VAL A 120 -2.86 -14.59 -7.89
N ASP A 121 -3.75 -14.93 -6.97
CA ASP A 121 -5.18 -14.64 -7.09
C ASP A 121 -5.51 -13.17 -6.79
N ALA A 122 -4.76 -12.56 -5.85
CA ALA A 122 -4.89 -11.15 -5.55
C ALA A 122 -3.53 -10.48 -5.29
N ILE A 123 -3.43 -9.19 -5.57
CA ILE A 123 -2.31 -8.35 -5.16
C ILE A 123 -2.86 -7.10 -4.48
N VAL A 124 -2.41 -6.87 -3.26
CA VAL A 124 -2.83 -5.74 -2.44
C VAL A 124 -1.63 -4.87 -2.07
N THR A 125 -1.88 -3.61 -1.76
CA THR A 125 -0.86 -2.70 -1.25
C THR A 125 -1.52 -1.62 -0.40
N SER A 126 -0.84 -1.18 0.64
CA SER A 126 -1.35 -0.17 1.57
C SER A 126 -0.24 0.77 2.01
N LEU A 127 -0.47 2.08 1.87
CA LEU A 127 0.42 3.14 2.35
C LEU A 127 1.86 3.05 1.79
N CYS A 128 2.00 2.61 0.54
CA CYS A 128 3.30 2.32 -0.07
C CYS A 128 3.52 2.97 -1.44
N VAL A 129 2.57 2.89 -2.36
CA VAL A 129 2.73 3.30 -3.77
C VAL A 129 3.04 4.79 -3.92
N HIS A 130 2.58 5.64 -3.01
CA HIS A 130 2.85 7.08 -3.03
C HIS A 130 4.34 7.44 -2.90
N HIS A 131 5.18 6.52 -2.42
CA HIS A 131 6.63 6.73 -2.34
C HIS A 131 7.36 6.53 -3.67
N LEU A 132 6.75 5.91 -4.66
CA LEU A 132 7.37 5.61 -5.95
C LEU A 132 7.29 6.79 -6.92
N SER A 133 8.26 6.93 -7.84
CA SER A 133 8.15 7.87 -8.94
C SER A 133 6.96 7.53 -9.86
N ASP A 134 6.50 8.49 -10.65
CA ASP A 134 5.37 8.29 -11.57
C ASP A 134 5.63 7.17 -12.57
N GLU A 135 6.83 7.14 -13.14
CA GLU A 135 7.26 6.10 -14.06
C GLU A 135 7.23 4.71 -13.39
N ARG A 136 7.71 4.66 -12.14
CA ARG A 136 7.74 3.41 -11.40
C ARG A 136 6.35 2.93 -11.00
N LYS A 137 5.42 3.84 -10.66
CA LYS A 137 4.00 3.49 -10.43
C LYS A 137 3.38 2.81 -11.65
N GLN A 138 3.61 3.39 -12.85
CA GLN A 138 3.13 2.78 -14.09
C GLN A 138 3.70 1.38 -14.31
N GLY A 139 5.01 1.21 -14.10
CA GLY A 139 5.68 -0.09 -14.19
C GLY A 139 5.16 -1.08 -13.15
N LEU A 140 4.90 -0.63 -11.92
CA LEU A 140 4.34 -1.46 -10.85
C LEU A 140 2.94 -1.96 -11.21
N PHE A 141 2.02 -1.10 -11.67
CA PHE A 141 0.67 -1.53 -12.05
C PHE A 141 0.68 -2.51 -13.22
N ARG A 142 1.59 -2.37 -14.19
CA ARG A 142 1.79 -3.39 -15.24
C ARG A 142 2.28 -4.71 -14.65
N GLY A 143 3.28 -4.68 -13.78
CA GLY A 143 3.77 -5.88 -13.11
C GLY A 143 2.71 -6.56 -12.26
N ILE A 144 1.87 -5.79 -11.54
CA ILE A 144 0.72 -6.32 -10.79
C ILE A 144 -0.24 -7.03 -11.75
N PHE A 145 -0.62 -6.40 -12.86
CA PHE A 145 -1.48 -7.00 -13.86
C PHE A 145 -0.90 -8.31 -14.42
N GLU A 146 0.39 -8.33 -14.72
CA GLU A 146 1.08 -9.51 -15.24
C GLU A 146 1.15 -10.67 -14.25
N HIS A 147 1.26 -10.37 -12.94
CA HIS A 147 1.33 -11.40 -11.88
C HIS A 147 -0.04 -11.86 -11.36
N LEU A 148 -1.13 -11.22 -11.72
CA LEU A 148 -2.47 -11.73 -11.40
C LEU A 148 -2.86 -12.89 -12.34
N VAL A 149 -3.57 -13.88 -11.81
CA VAL A 149 -4.32 -14.84 -12.65
C VAL A 149 -5.39 -14.12 -13.46
N PRO A 150 -5.87 -14.66 -14.60
CA PRO A 150 -7.11 -14.19 -15.23
C PRO A 150 -8.27 -14.20 -14.21
N GLY A 151 -9.00 -13.10 -14.09
CA GLY A 151 -10.01 -12.87 -13.04
C GLY A 151 -9.43 -12.44 -11.69
N GLY A 152 -8.11 -12.33 -11.58
CA GLY A 152 -7.45 -11.90 -10.33
C GLY A 152 -7.71 -10.45 -9.98
N TRP A 153 -7.58 -10.11 -8.70
CA TRP A 153 -8.02 -8.85 -8.11
C TRP A 153 -6.88 -8.01 -7.54
N SER A 154 -6.93 -6.69 -7.73
CA SER A 154 -5.98 -5.78 -7.09
C SER A 154 -6.70 -4.66 -6.36
N VAL A 155 -6.27 -4.38 -5.12
CA VAL A 155 -6.78 -3.27 -4.30
C VAL A 155 -5.60 -2.53 -3.67
N ASN A 156 -5.64 -1.20 -3.78
CA ASN A 156 -4.67 -0.31 -3.17
C ASN A 156 -5.36 0.68 -2.20
N TYR A 157 -4.75 0.90 -1.04
CA TYR A 157 -5.11 1.97 -0.11
C TYR A 157 -3.94 2.95 0.02
N ASP A 158 -4.11 4.18 -0.44
CA ASP A 158 -2.98 5.12 -0.50
C ASP A 158 -3.44 6.60 -0.46
N PRO A 159 -2.61 7.53 -0.02
CA PRO A 159 -2.91 8.94 -0.15
C PRO A 159 -2.69 9.43 -1.58
N VAL A 160 -3.52 10.39 -2.00
CA VAL A 160 -3.46 11.04 -3.30
C VAL A 160 -3.39 12.56 -3.17
N ARG A 161 -2.80 13.21 -4.17
CA ARG A 161 -2.71 14.66 -4.22
C ARG A 161 -3.98 15.26 -4.84
N PRO A 162 -4.53 16.36 -4.29
CA PRO A 162 -5.57 17.12 -4.97
C PRO A 162 -5.01 17.79 -6.23
N THR A 163 -5.84 17.90 -7.28
CA THR A 163 -5.45 18.51 -8.56
C THR A 163 -5.43 20.02 -8.52
N ASP A 164 -6.20 20.62 -7.63
CA ASP A 164 -6.48 22.07 -7.60
C ASP A 164 -6.12 22.68 -6.23
N PRO A 165 -5.49 23.87 -6.17
CA PRO A 165 -5.13 24.54 -4.91
C PRO A 165 -6.34 24.85 -4.01
N VAL A 166 -7.50 25.16 -4.59
CA VAL A 166 -8.73 25.43 -3.80
C VAL A 166 -9.20 24.14 -3.12
N VAL A 167 -9.20 23.03 -3.87
CA VAL A 167 -9.52 21.71 -3.31
C VAL A 167 -8.54 21.35 -2.21
N ARG A 168 -7.24 21.60 -2.38
CA ARG A 168 -6.23 21.42 -1.33
C ARG A 168 -6.57 22.20 -0.06
N SER A 169 -6.91 23.47 -0.19
CA SER A 169 -7.28 24.32 0.94
C SER A 169 -8.53 23.80 1.67
N VAL A 170 -9.51 23.28 0.91
CA VAL A 170 -10.70 22.64 1.49
C VAL A 170 -10.32 21.38 2.26
N TRP A 171 -9.49 20.50 1.68
CA TRP A 171 -9.07 19.27 2.35
C TRP A 171 -8.29 19.57 3.63
N GLN A 172 -7.37 20.53 3.61
CA GLN A 172 -6.64 20.93 4.80
C GLN A 172 -7.58 21.45 5.90
N ARG A 173 -8.48 22.39 5.56
CA ARG A 173 -9.42 22.95 6.53
C ARG A 173 -10.36 21.89 7.15
N VAL A 174 -10.77 20.91 6.36
CA VAL A 174 -11.60 19.79 6.85
C VAL A 174 -10.75 18.86 7.70
N GLY A 175 -9.57 18.48 7.25
CA GLY A 175 -8.65 17.64 8.00
C GLY A 175 -8.29 18.21 9.37
N ASP A 176 -7.98 19.51 9.43
CA ASP A 176 -7.65 20.23 10.68
C ASP A 176 -8.77 20.16 11.74
N ARG A 177 -10.03 20.02 11.31
CA ARG A 177 -11.16 19.86 12.24
C ARG A 177 -11.24 18.45 12.84
N TYR A 178 -10.78 17.46 12.11
CA TYR A 178 -10.80 16.05 12.54
C TYR A 178 -9.53 15.64 13.28
N ASP A 179 -8.41 16.31 12.97
CA ASP A 179 -7.11 16.06 13.59
C ASP A 179 -6.38 17.38 13.93
N PRO A 180 -6.69 17.98 15.09
CA PRO A 180 -6.03 19.22 15.53
C PRO A 180 -4.52 19.05 15.77
N GLU A 181 -4.05 17.85 16.08
CA GLU A 181 -2.61 17.60 16.27
C GLU A 181 -1.87 17.65 14.93
N MET A 182 -2.43 17.04 13.89
CA MET A 182 -1.89 17.15 12.52
C MET A 182 -1.92 18.60 12.03
N ALA A 183 -2.97 19.36 12.36
CA ALA A 183 -3.02 20.79 12.08
C ALA A 183 -1.87 21.56 12.75
N ARG A 184 -1.59 21.28 14.03
CA ARG A 184 -0.46 21.87 14.76
C ARG A 184 0.88 21.51 14.13
N LYS A 185 1.12 20.24 13.82
CA LYS A 185 2.35 19.77 13.14
C LYS A 185 2.55 20.46 11.79
N ARG A 186 1.49 20.65 11.02
CA ARG A 186 1.56 21.36 9.74
C ARG A 186 1.89 22.85 9.88
N LEU A 187 1.36 23.52 10.90
CA LEU A 187 1.59 24.96 11.15
C LEU A 187 2.96 25.24 11.78
N HIS A 188 3.41 24.35 12.64
CA HIS A 188 4.64 24.49 13.41
C HIS A 188 5.48 23.20 13.40
N PRO A 189 5.90 22.70 12.20
CA PRO A 189 6.63 21.46 12.10
C PRO A 189 8.05 21.60 12.65
N THR A 190 8.56 20.57 13.33
CA THR A 190 10.00 20.43 13.56
C THR A 190 10.73 20.18 12.23
N PRO A 191 12.07 20.33 12.17
CA PRO A 191 12.83 19.98 10.97
C PRO A 191 12.60 18.54 10.51
N GLU A 192 12.51 17.58 11.46
CA GLU A 192 12.29 16.16 11.20
C GLU A 192 10.86 15.90 10.69
N GLU A 193 9.84 16.56 11.29
CA GLU A 193 8.44 16.49 10.83
C GLU A 193 8.31 17.03 9.41
N ARG A 194 9.01 18.13 9.10
CA ARG A 194 9.04 18.70 7.75
C ARG A 194 9.68 17.74 6.75
N ALA A 195 10.85 17.19 7.06
CA ALA A 195 11.54 16.26 6.17
C ALA A 195 10.69 15.00 5.90
N ARG A 196 10.01 14.47 6.92
CA ARG A 196 9.07 13.34 6.76
C ARG A 196 7.89 13.71 5.88
N HIS A 197 7.29 14.89 6.09
CA HIS A 197 6.19 15.37 5.26
C HIS A 197 6.62 15.55 3.79
N ASP A 198 7.75 16.20 3.55
CA ASP A 198 8.27 16.44 2.20
C ASP A 198 8.56 15.12 1.47
N ASN A 199 9.08 14.10 2.17
CA ASN A 199 9.26 12.77 1.62
C ASN A 199 7.91 12.10 1.31
N HIS A 200 6.93 12.20 2.22
CA HIS A 200 5.61 11.62 2.06
C HIS A 200 4.86 12.18 0.84
N VAL A 201 4.91 13.50 0.62
CA VAL A 201 4.17 14.14 -0.47
C VAL A 201 4.92 14.17 -1.81
N ARG A 202 6.21 13.87 -1.81
CA ARG A 202 7.13 14.04 -2.96
C ARG A 202 6.60 13.43 -4.24
N HIS A 203 6.10 12.21 -4.17
CA HIS A 203 5.66 11.42 -5.30
C HIS A 203 4.15 11.17 -5.31
N MET A 204 3.38 11.88 -4.46
CA MET A 204 1.93 11.79 -4.52
C MET A 204 1.39 12.38 -5.82
N ILE A 205 0.52 11.66 -6.47
CA ILE A 205 -0.15 12.07 -7.72
C ILE A 205 -1.67 12.10 -7.54
N PRO A 206 -2.41 12.76 -8.44
CA PRO A 206 -3.87 12.74 -8.42
C PRO A 206 -4.43 11.33 -8.60
N LEU A 207 -5.58 11.07 -7.96
CA LEU A 207 -6.30 9.81 -8.11
C LEU A 207 -6.61 9.49 -9.57
N THR A 208 -7.06 10.48 -10.35
CA THR A 208 -7.37 10.30 -11.78
C THR A 208 -6.19 9.72 -12.56
N GLN A 209 -4.98 10.19 -12.29
CA GLN A 209 -3.76 9.67 -12.91
C GLN A 209 -3.46 8.23 -12.50
N GLN A 210 -3.68 7.87 -11.22
CA GLN A 210 -3.52 6.47 -10.78
C GLN A 210 -4.51 5.53 -11.46
N LEU A 211 -5.79 5.96 -11.60
CA LEU A 211 -6.79 5.17 -12.31
C LEU A 211 -6.48 5.04 -13.82
N GLU A 212 -5.87 6.06 -14.42
CA GLU A 212 -5.37 5.99 -15.80
C GLU A 212 -4.24 4.96 -15.94
N TYR A 213 -3.33 4.88 -14.95
CA TYR A 213 -2.26 3.87 -14.96
C TYR A 213 -2.80 2.45 -14.86
N LEU A 214 -3.84 2.22 -14.04
CA LEU A 214 -4.54 0.92 -14.01
C LEU A 214 -5.16 0.59 -15.37
N ARG A 215 -5.88 1.53 -15.99
CA ARG A 215 -6.47 1.32 -17.34
C ARG A 215 -5.40 1.00 -18.39
N ALA A 216 -4.31 1.76 -18.37
CA ALA A 216 -3.19 1.55 -19.29
C ALA A 216 -2.47 0.20 -19.09
N ALA A 217 -2.51 -0.37 -17.89
CA ALA A 217 -2.00 -1.70 -17.60
C ALA A 217 -2.95 -2.82 -18.06
N GLY A 218 -4.21 -2.51 -18.39
CA GLY A 218 -5.21 -3.48 -18.88
C GLY A 218 -6.23 -3.92 -17.83
N PHE A 219 -6.27 -3.29 -16.64
CA PHE A 219 -7.29 -3.59 -15.64
C PHE A 219 -8.69 -3.19 -16.13
N GLU A 220 -9.66 -3.99 -15.75
CA GLU A 220 -11.11 -3.73 -15.90
C GLU A 220 -11.79 -3.64 -14.53
N GLY A 221 -13.05 -3.25 -14.49
CA GLY A 221 -13.80 -3.09 -13.23
C GLY A 221 -13.15 -2.09 -12.27
N ILE A 222 -12.43 -1.11 -12.82
CA ILE A 222 -11.70 -0.11 -12.02
C ILE A 222 -12.69 0.79 -11.31
N ASP A 223 -12.61 0.82 -9.97
CA ASP A 223 -13.48 1.66 -9.16
C ASP A 223 -12.74 2.25 -7.95
N VAL A 224 -13.37 3.27 -7.35
CA VAL A 224 -12.98 3.89 -6.09
C VAL A 224 -13.98 3.44 -5.02
N TYR A 225 -13.57 2.49 -4.21
CA TYR A 225 -14.46 1.84 -3.23
C TYR A 225 -14.68 2.70 -1.99
N TRP A 226 -13.69 3.52 -1.62
CA TRP A 226 -13.79 4.46 -0.52
C TRP A 226 -12.84 5.64 -0.72
N LYS A 227 -13.28 6.84 -0.31
CA LYS A 227 -12.46 8.05 -0.34
C LYS A 227 -12.82 8.99 0.78
N ARG A 228 -11.79 9.50 1.48
CA ARG A 228 -11.92 10.61 2.43
C ARG A 228 -10.71 11.53 2.29
N LEU A 229 -10.96 12.72 1.75
CA LEU A 229 -9.91 13.70 1.42
C LEU A 229 -8.80 13.06 0.55
N GLU A 230 -7.56 13.03 1.02
CA GLU A 230 -6.42 12.40 0.35
C GLU A 230 -6.45 10.87 0.38
N TRP A 231 -7.09 10.27 1.37
CA TRP A 231 -7.11 8.82 1.56
C TRP A 231 -8.09 8.14 0.62
N VAL A 232 -7.65 7.12 -0.08
CA VAL A 232 -8.47 6.44 -1.08
C VAL A 232 -8.20 4.94 -1.13
N VAL A 233 -9.27 4.13 -1.20
CA VAL A 233 -9.23 2.71 -1.55
C VAL A 233 -9.75 2.58 -2.97
N TYR A 234 -8.95 2.04 -3.87
CA TYR A 234 -9.29 1.84 -5.28
C TYR A 234 -8.63 0.58 -5.82
N GLY A 235 -9.12 0.08 -6.93
CA GLY A 235 -8.57 -1.13 -7.53
C GLY A 235 -9.28 -1.53 -8.81
N GLY A 236 -9.07 -2.77 -9.21
CA GLY A 236 -9.67 -3.36 -10.41
C GLY A 236 -9.29 -4.83 -10.53
N CYS A 237 -9.77 -5.48 -11.58
CA CYS A 237 -9.48 -6.87 -11.86
C CYS A 237 -8.69 -7.04 -13.17
N ARG A 238 -7.89 -8.09 -13.24
CA ARG A 238 -7.44 -8.61 -14.53
C ARG A 238 -8.63 -9.34 -15.18
N PRO A 239 -8.99 -9.01 -16.43
CA PRO A 239 -10.07 -9.74 -17.12
C PRO A 239 -9.88 -11.25 -17.05
N ALA A 240 -10.98 -11.98 -16.88
CA ALA A 240 -10.95 -13.42 -17.08
C ALA A 240 -10.67 -13.74 -18.55
N ASP A 241 -10.02 -14.88 -18.81
CA ASP A 241 -9.90 -15.34 -20.19
C ASP A 241 -11.28 -15.52 -20.79
N ALA A 242 -11.48 -15.10 -22.05
CA ALA A 242 -12.74 -15.34 -22.72
C ALA A 242 -13.07 -16.83 -22.65
N ALA A 243 -14.29 -17.15 -22.22
CA ALA A 243 -14.76 -18.53 -22.23
C ALA A 243 -14.66 -19.07 -23.66
N ALA A 244 -13.79 -20.08 -23.88
CA ALA A 244 -13.56 -20.69 -25.17
C ALA A 244 -14.78 -21.52 -25.61
#